data_8d5cd0600722ab359d7e76bade5baf25
#
_entry.id   8d5cd0600722ab359d7e76bade5baf25
#
_cell.length_a   1.000
_cell.length_b   1.000
_cell.length_c   1.000
_cell.angle_alpha   90.00
_cell.angle_beta   90.00
_cell.angle_gamma   90.00
#
_symmetry.space_group_name_H-M   'P 1'
#
loop_
_entity.id
_entity.type
_entity.pdbx_description
1 polymer ?
#
loop_
_entity_poly.entity_id
_entity_poly.type
_entity_poly.pdbx_seq_one_letter_code
_entity_poly.pdbx_strand_id
1 'polypeptide(L)'
;MPTKLIVTNYKNFKCGVKLNEGELVNIRFQPNQDVQIGDIYKVKITEILPNDSGAFVTYGSGDQRGFFKRINLPNGDKAHEGQTLLLQVRSIGSKDKVHLFTNNIILTGKFINLLPYGDEIILSRRTRKNLDTNQQDKIMDALSDSEVGLIARHNLTPENIEIAQSELNNLNQQWKDIELNSKELNEEGLVYQNTYFDQNFVCDYSDKNTDQIIFSDNDRFEKVKNWDEKLDSSFANMCEEMSSEQIEEQFNFGEKIDYLIGHHYSLPSGGNIMIGKTDALTAIDVNTGAAKR
;
A
#
# COMPACT_ATOMS: atom_id res chain seq x y z
N MET A 1 20.30 0.56 16.35
CA MET A 1 19.14 1.03 17.14
C MET A 1 17.98 0.11 16.84
N PRO A 2 17.37 -0.53 17.85
CA PRO A 2 16.32 -1.53 17.63
C PRO A 2 15.09 -0.90 16.98
N THR A 3 14.69 -1.45 15.86
CA THR A 3 13.48 -1.06 15.13
C THR A 3 12.42 -2.13 15.30
N LYS A 4 11.22 -1.74 15.73
CA LYS A 4 10.07 -2.63 15.83
C LYS A 4 8.98 -2.19 14.88
N LEU A 5 8.33 -3.14 14.23
CA LEU A 5 7.10 -2.95 13.48
C LEU A 5 5.95 -3.55 14.25
N ILE A 6 4.85 -2.84 14.36
CA ILE A 6 3.62 -3.31 15.01
C ILE A 6 2.49 -3.25 14.00
N VAL A 7 1.82 -4.37 13.80
CA VAL A 7 0.67 -4.53 12.90
C VAL A 7 -0.54 -4.90 13.76
N THR A 8 -1.46 -3.97 13.89
CA THR A 8 -2.61 -4.09 14.81
C THR A 8 -3.85 -3.40 14.23
N ASN A 9 -4.89 -3.31 15.04
CA ASN A 9 -6.05 -2.48 14.77
C ASN A 9 -6.08 -1.29 15.72
N TYR A 10 -6.54 -0.15 15.22
CA TYR A 10 -6.83 1.03 16.02
C TYR A 10 -8.21 1.55 15.65
N LYS A 11 -9.17 1.47 16.58
CA LYS A 11 -10.58 1.74 16.29
C LYS A 11 -11.05 0.91 15.08
N ASN A 12 -11.59 1.53 14.05
CA ASN A 12 -12.05 0.88 12.82
C ASN A 12 -11.00 0.86 11.69
N PHE A 13 -9.71 0.94 12.04
CA PHE A 13 -8.63 0.95 11.06
C PHE A 13 -7.67 -0.20 11.31
N LYS A 14 -7.20 -0.82 10.23
CA LYS A 14 -5.93 -1.55 10.26
C LYS A 14 -4.84 -0.53 10.48
N CYS A 15 -3.90 -0.82 11.36
CA CYS A 15 -2.85 0.10 11.76
C CYS A 15 -1.49 -0.59 11.71
N GLY A 16 -0.53 0.06 11.05
CA GLY A 16 0.86 -0.34 11.07
C GLY A 16 1.70 0.78 11.68
N VAL A 17 2.57 0.44 12.62
CA VAL A 17 3.43 1.39 13.34
C VAL A 17 4.88 0.97 13.28
N LYS A 18 5.78 1.92 13.00
CA LYS A 18 7.21 1.75 13.14
C LYS A 18 7.70 2.50 14.37
N LEU A 19 8.38 1.78 15.28
CA LEU A 19 9.05 2.34 16.44
C LEU A 19 10.57 2.24 16.27
N ASN A 20 11.28 3.33 16.58
CA ASN A 20 12.72 3.33 16.76
C ASN A 20 13.01 3.68 18.21
N GLU A 21 13.72 2.81 18.94
CA GLU A 21 14.04 3.00 20.37
C GLU A 21 12.81 3.31 21.23
N GLY A 22 11.64 2.73 20.87
CA GLY A 22 10.37 2.98 21.57
C GLY A 22 9.63 4.25 21.13
N GLU A 23 10.26 5.11 20.35
CA GLU A 23 9.63 6.31 19.79
C GLU A 23 8.91 6.01 18.48
N LEU A 24 7.69 6.54 18.32
CA LEU A 24 6.89 6.37 17.14
C LEU A 24 7.41 7.26 16.00
N VAL A 25 7.96 6.63 14.94
CA VAL A 25 8.56 7.35 13.79
C VAL A 25 7.73 7.25 12.52
N ASN A 26 6.84 6.27 12.43
CA ASN A 26 5.91 6.17 11.30
C ASN A 26 4.63 5.45 11.70
N ILE A 27 3.53 5.83 11.05
CA ILE A 27 2.22 5.21 11.22
C ILE A 27 1.48 5.15 9.89
N ARG A 28 0.79 4.05 9.64
CA ARG A 28 -0.11 3.85 8.52
C ARG A 28 -1.47 3.39 9.01
N PHE A 29 -2.51 3.95 8.43
CA PHE A 29 -3.88 3.51 8.65
C PHE A 29 -4.51 3.06 7.34
N GLN A 30 -5.31 2.01 7.41
CA GLN A 30 -6.23 1.60 6.35
C GLN A 30 -7.61 1.37 6.95
N PRO A 31 -8.67 2.05 6.46
CA PRO A 31 -10.02 1.83 6.94
C PRO A 31 -10.42 0.35 6.82
N ASN A 32 -11.12 -0.17 7.82
CA ASN A 32 -11.70 -1.50 7.77
C ASN A 32 -13.03 -1.42 7.01
N GLN A 33 -12.98 -1.51 5.69
CA GLN A 33 -14.10 -1.35 4.77
C GLN A 33 -14.12 -2.53 3.80
N ASP A 34 -15.29 -2.78 3.18
CA ASP A 34 -15.45 -3.86 2.20
C ASP A 34 -14.59 -3.63 0.95
N VAL A 35 -14.41 -2.36 0.56
CA VAL A 35 -13.53 -1.97 -0.56
C VAL A 35 -12.20 -1.48 -0.02
N GLN A 36 -11.10 -2.07 -0.49
CA GLN A 36 -9.74 -1.74 -0.06
C GLN A 36 -8.94 -1.12 -1.20
N ILE A 37 -7.97 -0.26 -0.86
CA ILE A 37 -7.00 0.23 -1.85
C ILE A 37 -6.21 -0.97 -2.38
N GLY A 38 -6.13 -1.08 -3.71
CA GLY A 38 -5.46 -2.19 -4.38
C GLY A 38 -6.38 -3.34 -4.79
N ASP A 39 -7.65 -3.37 -4.34
CA ASP A 39 -8.66 -4.31 -4.87
C ASP A 39 -8.82 -4.10 -6.37
N ILE A 40 -9.00 -5.20 -7.10
CA ILE A 40 -9.24 -5.16 -8.54
C ILE A 40 -10.67 -5.61 -8.81
N TYR A 41 -11.39 -4.77 -9.51
CA TYR A 41 -12.77 -5.00 -9.91
C TYR A 41 -12.90 -5.11 -11.42
N LYS A 42 -13.80 -5.96 -11.85
CA LYS A 42 -14.44 -5.88 -13.15
C LYS A 42 -15.47 -4.77 -13.08
N VAL A 43 -15.28 -3.71 -13.85
CA VAL A 43 -16.14 -2.52 -13.84
C VAL A 43 -16.76 -2.30 -15.21
N LYS A 44 -17.88 -1.58 -15.25
CA LYS A 44 -18.51 -1.13 -16.51
C LYS A 44 -18.51 0.40 -16.55
N ILE A 45 -18.10 0.97 -17.68
CA ILE A 45 -18.15 2.41 -17.91
C ILE A 45 -19.58 2.82 -18.17
N THR A 46 -20.09 3.74 -17.37
CA THR A 46 -21.47 4.23 -17.47
C THR A 46 -21.58 5.61 -18.10
N GLU A 47 -20.56 6.45 -17.94
CA GLU A 47 -20.58 7.83 -18.42
C GLU A 47 -19.15 8.33 -18.64
N ILE A 48 -18.88 8.92 -19.80
CA ILE A 48 -17.61 9.59 -20.08
C ILE A 48 -17.81 11.11 -19.96
N LEU A 49 -16.95 11.74 -19.16
CA LEU A 49 -17.03 13.17 -18.95
C LEU A 49 -16.48 13.96 -20.16
N PRO A 50 -16.99 15.20 -20.38
CA PRO A 50 -16.50 16.06 -21.45
C PRO A 50 -14.98 16.26 -21.40
N ASN A 51 -14.38 16.42 -22.58
CA ASN A 51 -12.93 16.61 -22.77
C ASN A 51 -12.07 15.44 -22.25
N ASP A 52 -12.62 14.24 -22.20
CA ASP A 52 -11.92 13.04 -21.74
C ASP A 52 -11.34 13.18 -20.33
N SER A 53 -11.98 14.00 -19.48
CA SER A 53 -11.51 14.31 -18.13
C SER A 53 -11.64 13.14 -17.15
N GLY A 54 -12.35 12.08 -17.54
CA GLY A 54 -12.55 10.85 -16.80
C GLY A 54 -13.87 10.17 -17.15
N ALA A 55 -14.17 9.08 -16.46
CA ALA A 55 -15.40 8.33 -16.62
C ALA A 55 -15.97 7.88 -15.29
N PHE A 56 -17.28 7.80 -15.18
CA PHE A 56 -17.93 7.07 -14.11
C PHE A 56 -18.04 5.59 -14.46
N VAL A 57 -17.89 4.76 -13.45
CA VAL A 57 -17.97 3.30 -13.56
C VAL A 57 -18.90 2.73 -12.50
N THR A 58 -19.53 1.59 -12.80
CA THR A 58 -20.16 0.70 -11.82
C THR A 58 -19.24 -0.48 -11.54
N TYR A 59 -19.22 -0.99 -10.27
CA TYR A 59 -18.24 -2.00 -9.85
C TYR A 59 -18.74 -3.05 -8.86
N GLY A 60 -20.03 -3.23 -8.71
CA GLY A 60 -20.59 -4.23 -7.81
C GLY A 60 -22.10 -4.33 -7.93
N SER A 61 -22.71 -5.20 -7.12
CA SER A 61 -24.15 -5.34 -7.08
C SER A 61 -24.81 -4.03 -6.60
N GLY A 62 -25.69 -3.46 -7.40
CA GLY A 62 -26.53 -2.33 -7.03
C GLY A 62 -25.84 -0.98 -7.13
N ASP A 63 -25.70 -0.43 -8.30
CA ASP A 63 -25.36 0.98 -8.61
C ASP A 63 -24.18 1.61 -7.84
N GLN A 64 -23.24 0.80 -7.32
CA GLN A 64 -22.02 1.32 -6.70
C GLN A 64 -21.20 2.04 -7.75
N ARG A 65 -21.06 3.38 -7.57
CA ARG A 65 -20.36 4.23 -8.52
C ARG A 65 -18.92 4.50 -8.08
N GLY A 66 -18.01 4.45 -9.05
CA GLY A 66 -16.62 4.86 -8.92
C GLY A 66 -16.24 5.85 -9.99
N PHE A 67 -15.06 6.45 -9.88
CA PHE A 67 -14.50 7.37 -10.86
C PHE A 67 -13.16 6.89 -11.39
N PHE A 68 -13.03 6.85 -12.71
CA PHE A 68 -11.84 6.47 -13.45
C PHE A 68 -11.27 7.68 -14.19
N LYS A 69 -10.12 8.18 -13.76
CA LYS A 69 -9.59 9.46 -14.24
C LYS A 69 -8.94 9.40 -15.62
N ARG A 70 -8.32 8.26 -15.98
CA ARG A 70 -7.63 8.11 -17.27
C ARG A 70 -8.40 7.19 -18.18
N ILE A 71 -9.03 7.73 -19.21
CA ILE A 71 -9.78 6.95 -20.19
C ILE A 71 -8.90 6.34 -21.30
N ASN A 72 -7.62 6.71 -21.37
CA ASN A 72 -6.68 6.05 -22.29
C ASN A 72 -6.30 4.68 -21.71
N LEU A 73 -6.51 3.65 -22.51
CA LEU A 73 -6.21 2.27 -22.16
C LEU A 73 -4.73 1.93 -22.46
N PRO A 74 -4.18 0.88 -21.86
CA PRO A 74 -2.80 0.46 -22.09
C PRO A 74 -2.46 0.18 -23.56
N ASN A 75 -3.42 -0.30 -24.34
CA ASN A 75 -3.29 -0.57 -25.77
C ASN A 75 -3.37 0.70 -26.67
N GLY A 76 -3.45 1.89 -26.09
CA GLY A 76 -3.57 3.16 -26.79
C GLY A 76 -4.99 3.56 -27.20
N ASP A 77 -5.98 2.67 -27.02
CA ASP A 77 -7.37 2.97 -27.30
C ASP A 77 -7.97 3.90 -26.23
N LYS A 78 -9.09 4.53 -26.58
CA LYS A 78 -9.91 5.23 -25.60
C LYS A 78 -11.03 4.32 -25.08
N ALA A 79 -11.26 4.39 -23.80
CA ALA A 79 -12.41 3.75 -23.19
C ALA A 79 -13.73 4.36 -23.74
N HIS A 80 -14.78 3.56 -23.83
CA HIS A 80 -16.10 3.97 -24.29
C HIS A 80 -17.21 3.51 -23.33
N GLU A 81 -18.33 4.19 -23.36
CA GLU A 81 -19.51 3.84 -22.56
C GLU A 81 -19.99 2.42 -22.87
N GLY A 82 -20.40 1.70 -21.83
CA GLY A 82 -20.79 0.29 -21.92
C GLY A 82 -19.63 -0.69 -21.90
N GLN A 83 -18.38 -0.24 -22.02
CA GLN A 83 -17.21 -1.10 -22.00
C GLN A 83 -16.94 -1.62 -20.58
N THR A 84 -16.54 -2.90 -20.54
CA THR A 84 -16.11 -3.56 -19.29
C THR A 84 -14.59 -3.61 -19.23
N LEU A 85 -14.02 -3.23 -18.07
CA LEU A 85 -12.58 -3.15 -17.83
C LEU A 85 -12.22 -3.78 -16.49
N LEU A 86 -10.95 -4.18 -16.36
CA LEU A 86 -10.32 -4.42 -15.06
C LEU A 86 -9.69 -3.12 -14.56
N LEU A 87 -10.14 -2.65 -13.40
CA LEU A 87 -9.59 -1.46 -12.76
C LEU A 87 -9.24 -1.76 -11.31
N GLN A 88 -8.19 -1.11 -10.83
CA GLN A 88 -7.75 -1.20 -9.44
C GLN A 88 -8.21 0.02 -8.64
N VAL A 89 -8.64 -0.20 -7.40
CA VAL A 89 -8.98 0.86 -6.45
C VAL A 89 -7.71 1.61 -6.07
N ARG A 90 -7.63 2.89 -6.41
CA ARG A 90 -6.50 3.77 -6.10
C ARG A 90 -6.70 4.55 -4.81
N SER A 91 -7.93 4.96 -4.54
CA SER A 91 -8.27 5.77 -3.36
C SER A 91 -9.71 5.52 -2.96
N ILE A 92 -9.91 5.41 -1.66
CA ILE A 92 -11.24 5.29 -1.07
C ILE A 92 -11.91 6.66 -1.03
N GLY A 93 -13.15 6.73 -1.47
CA GLY A 93 -13.97 7.93 -1.40
C GLY A 93 -14.40 8.23 0.04
N SER A 94 -14.83 9.45 0.28
CA SER A 94 -15.49 9.88 1.51
C SER A 94 -17.01 9.92 1.30
N LYS A 95 -17.78 10.39 2.32
CA LYS A 95 -19.26 10.47 2.25
C LYS A 95 -19.79 11.11 0.96
N ASP A 96 -19.07 12.12 0.43
CA ASP A 96 -19.51 12.90 -0.74
C ASP A 96 -18.65 12.63 -1.98
N LYS A 97 -17.71 11.67 -1.91
CA LYS A 97 -16.80 11.35 -3.01
C LYS A 97 -16.78 9.86 -3.28
N VAL A 98 -16.90 9.50 -4.56
CA VAL A 98 -16.81 8.11 -5.01
C VAL A 98 -15.37 7.58 -4.94
N HIS A 99 -15.21 6.26 -4.92
CA HIS A 99 -13.90 5.63 -5.01
C HIS A 99 -13.21 5.96 -6.34
N LEU A 100 -11.89 6.16 -6.30
CA LEU A 100 -11.09 6.39 -7.49
C LEU A 100 -10.47 5.08 -7.97
N PHE A 101 -10.63 4.84 -9.26
CA PHE A 101 -10.07 3.69 -9.95
C PHE A 101 -8.94 4.08 -10.91
N THR A 102 -8.11 3.10 -11.25
CA THR A 102 -7.00 3.24 -12.20
C THR A 102 -6.85 1.98 -13.04
N ASN A 103 -6.46 2.14 -14.30
CA ASN A 103 -6.02 1.05 -15.17
C ASN A 103 -4.52 0.73 -15.00
N ASN A 104 -3.77 1.55 -14.27
CA ASN A 104 -2.40 1.23 -13.90
C ASN A 104 -2.44 0.24 -12.72
N ILE A 105 -2.68 -1.03 -13.03
CA ILE A 105 -2.72 -2.10 -12.04
C ILE A 105 -1.31 -2.40 -11.54
N ILE A 106 -1.17 -2.54 -10.22
CA ILE A 106 0.08 -2.87 -9.56
C ILE A 106 -0.18 -4.05 -8.63
N LEU A 107 0.49 -5.17 -8.88
CA LEU A 107 0.57 -6.26 -7.92
C LEU A 107 1.86 -6.11 -7.12
N THR A 108 1.71 -5.99 -5.81
CA THR A 108 2.82 -5.65 -4.91
C THR A 108 3.45 -6.91 -4.34
N GLY A 109 4.75 -7.11 -4.60
CA GLY A 109 5.58 -8.09 -3.94
C GLY A 109 6.56 -7.45 -2.93
N LYS A 110 7.43 -8.24 -2.35
CA LYS A 110 8.47 -7.81 -1.44
C LYS A 110 9.64 -7.11 -2.16
N PHE A 111 10.09 -7.68 -3.25
CA PHE A 111 11.24 -7.23 -4.03
C PHE A 111 10.82 -6.51 -5.31
N ILE A 112 9.68 -6.90 -5.88
CA ILE A 112 9.20 -6.44 -7.17
C ILE A 112 7.72 -6.06 -7.06
N ASN A 113 7.33 -4.95 -7.68
CA ASN A 113 5.95 -4.72 -8.05
C ASN A 113 5.77 -5.03 -9.53
N LEU A 114 4.79 -5.86 -9.85
CA LEU A 114 4.42 -6.19 -11.23
C LEU A 114 3.46 -5.13 -11.76
N LEU A 115 3.72 -4.67 -12.97
CA LEU A 115 2.87 -3.73 -13.74
C LEU A 115 2.35 -4.48 -14.98
N PRO A 116 1.22 -5.19 -14.91
CA PRO A 116 0.76 -6.07 -15.99
C PRO A 116 0.54 -5.36 -17.33
N TYR A 117 0.22 -4.08 -17.28
CA TYR A 117 0.02 -3.24 -18.46
C TYR A 117 1.18 -2.28 -18.75
N GLY A 118 2.31 -2.45 -18.07
CA GLY A 118 3.54 -1.71 -18.32
C GLY A 118 4.51 -2.50 -19.18
N ASP A 119 5.52 -1.83 -19.69
CA ASP A 119 6.60 -2.39 -20.52
C ASP A 119 7.99 -1.96 -20.04
N GLU A 120 8.05 -1.11 -19.02
CA GLU A 120 9.31 -0.57 -18.50
C GLU A 120 9.73 -1.25 -17.19
N ILE A 121 11.05 -1.45 -17.02
CA ILE A 121 11.65 -1.86 -15.76
C ILE A 121 12.19 -0.63 -15.04
N ILE A 122 11.64 -0.34 -13.86
CA ILE A 122 11.94 0.88 -13.11
C ILE A 122 12.57 0.51 -11.76
N LEU A 123 13.72 1.10 -11.45
CA LEU A 123 14.23 1.06 -10.08
C LEU A 123 13.51 2.11 -9.22
N SER A 124 13.00 1.72 -8.05
CA SER A 124 12.38 2.67 -7.13
C SER A 124 13.37 3.77 -6.71
N ARG A 125 12.87 4.93 -6.29
CA ARG A 125 13.74 6.03 -5.84
C ARG A 125 14.66 5.59 -4.69
N ARG A 126 14.18 4.75 -3.76
CA ARG A 126 14.98 4.24 -2.66
C ARG A 126 16.04 3.25 -3.15
N THR A 127 15.71 2.36 -4.06
CA THR A 127 16.66 1.44 -4.71
C THR A 127 17.80 2.22 -5.34
N ARG A 128 17.48 3.19 -6.19
CA ARG A 128 18.49 4.05 -6.84
C ARG A 128 19.39 4.82 -5.87
N LYS A 129 18.86 5.20 -4.71
CA LYS A 129 19.63 5.92 -3.69
C LYS A 129 20.56 5.01 -2.90
N ASN A 130 20.15 3.74 -2.70
CA ASN A 130 20.84 2.82 -1.79
C ASN A 130 21.89 1.95 -2.48
N LEU A 131 21.81 1.80 -3.82
CA LEU A 131 22.69 0.96 -4.61
C LEU A 131 23.60 1.79 -5.52
N ASP A 132 24.83 1.34 -5.70
CA ASP A 132 25.72 1.90 -6.71
C ASP A 132 25.33 1.49 -8.14
N THR A 133 25.94 2.11 -9.15
CA THR A 133 25.59 1.89 -10.56
C THR A 133 25.77 0.42 -10.97
N ASN A 134 26.85 -0.23 -10.56
CA ASN A 134 27.12 -1.64 -10.92
C ASN A 134 26.06 -2.58 -10.31
N GLN A 135 25.62 -2.31 -9.09
CA GLN A 135 24.54 -3.06 -8.45
C GLN A 135 23.20 -2.84 -9.15
N GLN A 136 22.92 -1.59 -9.57
CA GLN A 136 21.72 -1.25 -10.34
C GLN A 136 21.71 -1.96 -11.69
N ASP A 137 22.83 -1.94 -12.41
CA ASP A 137 22.96 -2.60 -13.71
C ASP A 137 22.73 -4.13 -13.60
N LYS A 138 23.32 -4.78 -12.58
CA LYS A 138 23.07 -6.21 -12.32
C LYS A 138 21.59 -6.55 -12.11
N ILE A 139 20.87 -5.69 -11.38
CA ILE A 139 19.43 -5.90 -11.18
C ILE A 139 18.66 -5.68 -12.48
N MET A 140 19.00 -4.63 -13.25
CA MET A 140 18.34 -4.35 -14.53
C MET A 140 18.57 -5.49 -15.53
N ASP A 141 19.81 -6.00 -15.64
CA ASP A 141 20.13 -7.12 -16.51
C ASP A 141 19.37 -8.38 -16.11
N ALA A 142 19.30 -8.69 -14.81
CA ALA A 142 18.61 -9.88 -14.30
C ALA A 142 17.09 -9.86 -14.50
N LEU A 143 16.49 -8.69 -14.66
CA LEU A 143 15.06 -8.51 -14.89
C LEU A 143 14.71 -8.20 -16.36
N SER A 144 15.71 -8.04 -17.24
CA SER A 144 15.56 -7.59 -18.63
C SER A 144 14.65 -8.48 -19.48
N ASP A 145 14.52 -9.76 -19.15
CA ASP A 145 13.71 -10.73 -19.89
C ASP A 145 12.21 -10.66 -19.56
N SER A 146 11.81 -9.72 -18.70
CA SER A 146 10.39 -9.55 -18.35
C SER A 146 9.59 -8.99 -19.51
N GLU A 147 8.50 -9.68 -19.87
CA GLU A 147 7.54 -9.23 -20.90
C GLU A 147 6.60 -8.13 -20.41
N VAL A 148 6.60 -7.82 -19.11
CA VAL A 148 5.73 -6.84 -18.47
C VAL A 148 6.53 -5.86 -17.65
N GLY A 149 5.95 -4.70 -17.35
CA GLY A 149 6.60 -3.67 -16.55
C GLY A 149 6.84 -4.10 -15.11
N LEU A 150 7.95 -3.65 -14.55
CA LEU A 150 8.37 -3.95 -13.19
C LEU A 150 8.84 -2.70 -12.44
N ILE A 151 8.61 -2.67 -11.13
CA ILE A 151 9.30 -1.73 -10.24
C ILE A 151 10.14 -2.54 -9.25
N ALA A 152 11.47 -2.46 -9.38
CA ALA A 152 12.39 -3.01 -8.39
C ALA A 152 12.31 -2.19 -7.09
N ARG A 153 11.94 -2.84 -5.99
CA ARG A 153 11.74 -2.22 -4.70
C ARG A 153 13.05 -2.08 -3.93
N HIS A 154 13.03 -1.31 -2.86
CA HIS A 154 14.22 -1.01 -2.05
C HIS A 154 14.82 -2.23 -1.31
N ASN A 155 14.05 -3.30 -1.18
CA ASN A 155 14.51 -4.57 -0.61
C ASN A 155 15.26 -5.44 -1.61
N LEU A 156 15.18 -5.14 -2.92
CA LEU A 156 15.91 -5.87 -3.94
C LEU A 156 17.37 -5.41 -3.97
N THR A 157 18.25 -6.40 -3.82
CA THR A 157 19.71 -6.23 -3.88
C THR A 157 20.30 -7.32 -4.80
N PRO A 158 21.53 -7.21 -5.26
CA PRO A 158 22.16 -8.26 -6.09
C PRO A 158 22.18 -9.65 -5.44
N GLU A 159 22.20 -9.70 -4.09
CA GLU A 159 22.29 -10.97 -3.35
C GLU A 159 20.97 -11.75 -3.33
N ASN A 160 19.84 -11.09 -3.59
CA ASN A 160 18.51 -11.72 -3.52
C ASN A 160 17.76 -11.74 -4.87
N ILE A 161 18.49 -11.58 -5.98
CA ILE A 161 17.93 -11.60 -7.35
C ILE A 161 17.19 -12.90 -7.65
N GLU A 162 17.71 -14.05 -7.27
CA GLU A 162 17.08 -15.35 -7.53
C GLU A 162 15.71 -15.46 -6.83
N ILE A 163 15.63 -14.98 -5.58
CA ILE A 163 14.38 -14.94 -4.83
C ILE A 163 13.39 -13.97 -5.50
N ALA A 164 13.88 -12.83 -5.97
CA ALA A 164 13.05 -11.85 -6.67
C ALA A 164 12.52 -12.38 -8.01
N GLN A 165 13.29 -13.18 -8.73
CA GLN A 165 12.83 -13.86 -9.95
C GLN A 165 11.75 -14.91 -9.65
N SER A 166 11.89 -15.64 -8.54
CA SER A 166 10.83 -16.55 -8.07
C SER A 166 9.55 -15.79 -7.69
N GLU A 167 9.68 -14.65 -7.01
CA GLU A 167 8.54 -13.76 -6.71
C GLU A 167 7.86 -13.25 -7.99
N LEU A 168 8.66 -12.87 -9.01
CA LEU A 168 8.14 -12.43 -10.30
C LEU A 168 7.27 -13.51 -10.96
N ASN A 169 7.71 -14.76 -10.93
CA ASN A 169 6.92 -15.88 -11.46
C ASN A 169 5.59 -16.05 -10.72
N ASN A 170 5.60 -15.92 -9.40
CA ASN A 170 4.39 -15.99 -8.58
C ASN A 170 3.43 -14.82 -8.88
N LEU A 171 3.94 -13.61 -9.04
CA LEU A 171 3.13 -12.44 -9.40
C LEU A 171 2.53 -12.56 -10.81
N ASN A 172 3.29 -13.10 -11.77
CA ASN A 172 2.79 -13.39 -13.11
C ASN A 172 1.68 -14.44 -13.09
N GLN A 173 1.82 -15.50 -12.28
CA GLN A 173 0.76 -16.50 -12.12
C GLN A 173 -0.48 -15.86 -11.47
N GLN A 174 -0.31 -15.07 -10.43
CA GLN A 174 -1.40 -14.34 -9.78
C GLN A 174 -2.15 -13.43 -10.76
N TRP A 175 -1.43 -12.74 -11.65
CA TRP A 175 -2.07 -11.93 -12.68
C TRP A 175 -2.91 -12.77 -13.66
N LYS A 176 -2.40 -13.91 -14.11
CA LYS A 176 -3.16 -14.83 -14.96
C LYS A 176 -4.44 -15.33 -14.29
N ASP A 177 -4.36 -15.64 -13.00
CA ASP A 177 -5.54 -16.07 -12.22
C ASP A 177 -6.57 -14.94 -12.10
N ILE A 178 -6.13 -13.68 -11.90
CA ILE A 178 -7.00 -12.49 -11.90
C ILE A 178 -7.71 -12.34 -13.26
N GLU A 179 -6.99 -12.48 -14.36
CA GLU A 179 -7.58 -12.41 -15.71
C GLU A 179 -8.60 -13.53 -15.96
N LEU A 180 -8.32 -14.75 -15.51
CA LEU A 180 -9.23 -15.87 -15.61
C LEU A 180 -10.51 -15.65 -14.79
N ASN A 181 -10.38 -15.29 -13.52
CA ASN A 181 -11.49 -14.98 -12.64
C ASN A 181 -12.38 -13.85 -13.21
N SER A 182 -11.75 -12.85 -13.83
CA SER A 182 -12.48 -11.77 -14.49
C SER A 182 -13.34 -12.25 -15.66
N LYS A 183 -12.90 -13.26 -16.40
CA LYS A 183 -13.65 -13.83 -17.52
C LYS A 183 -14.81 -14.68 -17.04
N GLU A 184 -14.69 -15.32 -15.88
CA GLU A 184 -15.73 -16.14 -15.27
C GLU A 184 -16.88 -15.30 -14.68
N LEU A 185 -16.60 -14.06 -14.26
CA LEU A 185 -17.64 -13.15 -13.81
C LEU A 185 -18.52 -12.69 -14.98
N ASN A 186 -19.83 -12.94 -14.89
CA ASN A 186 -20.79 -12.47 -15.89
C ASN A 186 -21.08 -10.97 -15.79
N GLU A 187 -21.01 -10.43 -14.57
CA GLU A 187 -21.33 -9.03 -14.25
C GLU A 187 -20.14 -8.30 -13.62
N GLU A 188 -20.30 -7.03 -13.31
CA GLU A 188 -19.34 -6.24 -12.55
C GLU A 188 -19.16 -6.82 -11.14
N GLY A 189 -17.96 -6.80 -10.62
CA GLY A 189 -17.70 -7.33 -9.28
C GLY A 189 -16.24 -7.37 -8.90
N LEU A 190 -15.99 -7.74 -7.65
CA LEU A 190 -14.66 -7.95 -7.12
C LEU A 190 -14.01 -9.17 -7.78
N VAL A 191 -12.87 -8.98 -8.41
CA VAL A 191 -12.07 -10.05 -9.06
C VAL A 191 -10.91 -10.47 -8.15
N TYR A 192 -10.30 -9.50 -7.48
CA TYR A 192 -9.16 -9.73 -6.60
C TYR A 192 -9.23 -8.81 -5.39
N GLN A 193 -9.21 -9.39 -4.21
CA GLN A 193 -9.18 -8.65 -2.96
C GLN A 193 -7.73 -8.43 -2.51
N ASN A 194 -7.35 -7.17 -2.36
CA ASN A 194 -6.04 -6.83 -1.83
C ASN A 194 -6.03 -7.00 -0.29
N THR A 195 -5.58 -8.13 0.19
CA THR A 195 -5.47 -8.43 1.63
C THR A 195 -4.14 -7.98 2.24
N TYR A 196 -3.30 -7.28 1.46
CA TYR A 196 -1.88 -7.10 1.73
C TYR A 196 -1.48 -5.83 2.50
N PHE A 197 -2.38 -5.20 3.27
CA PHE A 197 -1.96 -4.07 4.11
C PHE A 197 -0.77 -4.43 4.99
N ASP A 198 -0.84 -5.59 5.65
CA ASP A 198 0.15 -6.05 6.62
C ASP A 198 1.48 -6.37 5.93
N GLN A 199 1.44 -7.10 4.82
CA GLN A 199 2.60 -7.43 4.01
C GLN A 199 3.25 -6.17 3.43
N ASN A 200 2.45 -5.27 2.84
CA ASN A 200 2.94 -4.01 2.30
C ASN A 200 3.57 -3.14 3.39
N PHE A 201 2.97 -3.09 4.57
CA PHE A 201 3.54 -2.35 5.68
C PHE A 201 4.88 -2.93 6.11
N VAL A 202 4.96 -4.25 6.29
CA VAL A 202 6.21 -4.94 6.63
C VAL A 202 7.26 -4.69 5.54
N CYS A 203 6.93 -4.85 4.26
CA CYS A 203 7.85 -4.63 3.15
C CYS A 203 8.34 -3.19 3.02
N ASP A 204 7.47 -2.19 3.28
CA ASP A 204 7.80 -0.78 3.11
C ASP A 204 8.68 -0.25 4.25
N TYR A 205 8.52 -0.80 5.45
CA TYR A 205 9.10 -0.24 6.68
C TYR A 205 10.15 -1.11 7.35
N SER A 206 10.26 -2.41 6.99
CA SER A 206 11.38 -3.23 7.45
C SER A 206 12.68 -2.83 6.78
N ASP A 207 13.76 -2.93 7.52
CA ASP A 207 15.12 -2.72 7.06
C ASP A 207 16.08 -3.62 7.86
N LYS A 208 17.38 -3.52 7.57
CA LYS A 208 18.43 -4.30 8.25
C LYS A 208 18.52 -4.08 9.78
N ASN A 209 17.86 -3.05 10.29
CA ASN A 209 17.82 -2.74 11.72
C ASN A 209 16.48 -3.17 12.35
N THR A 210 15.61 -3.86 11.60
CA THR A 210 14.35 -4.38 12.13
C THR A 210 14.63 -5.61 12.97
N ASP A 211 14.31 -5.52 14.27
CA ASP A 211 14.56 -6.59 15.24
C ASP A 211 13.33 -7.44 15.48
N GLN A 212 12.13 -6.85 15.34
CA GLN A 212 10.89 -7.50 15.72
C GLN A 212 9.71 -6.96 14.90
N ILE A 213 8.81 -7.87 14.50
CA ILE A 213 7.56 -7.57 13.80
C ILE A 213 6.42 -8.18 14.62
N ILE A 214 5.60 -7.35 15.25
CA ILE A 214 4.57 -7.74 16.19
C ILE A 214 3.20 -7.66 15.52
N PHE A 215 2.42 -8.74 15.62
CA PHE A 215 1.05 -8.80 15.15
C PHE A 215 0.08 -8.97 16.34
N SER A 216 -0.99 -8.20 16.35
CA SER A 216 -2.03 -8.31 17.39
C SER A 216 -3.08 -9.39 17.12
N ASP A 217 -2.95 -10.13 16.03
CA ASP A 217 -3.93 -11.07 15.53
C ASP A 217 -3.23 -12.25 14.85
N ASN A 218 -3.54 -13.46 15.29
CA ASN A 218 -2.92 -14.69 14.80
C ASN A 218 -3.19 -14.94 13.30
N ASP A 219 -4.36 -14.60 12.78
CA ASP A 219 -4.67 -14.79 11.37
C ASP A 219 -3.78 -13.91 10.48
N ARG A 220 -3.52 -12.67 10.90
CA ARG A 220 -2.61 -11.75 10.21
C ARG A 220 -1.15 -12.21 10.31
N PHE A 221 -0.75 -12.69 11.49
CA PHE A 221 0.57 -13.26 11.73
C PHE A 221 0.84 -14.45 10.82
N GLU A 222 -0.06 -15.44 10.80
CA GLU A 222 0.08 -16.64 9.97
C GLU A 222 0.06 -16.31 8.47
N LYS A 223 -0.75 -15.35 8.03
CA LYS A 223 -0.78 -14.91 6.62
C LYS A 223 0.55 -14.29 6.17
N VAL A 224 1.14 -13.43 6.99
CA VAL A 224 2.43 -12.81 6.67
C VAL A 224 3.55 -13.84 6.76
N LYS A 225 3.54 -14.70 7.76
CA LYS A 225 4.52 -15.78 7.92
C LYS A 225 4.50 -16.75 6.74
N ASN A 226 3.33 -17.28 6.37
CA ASN A 226 3.17 -18.19 5.23
C ASN A 226 3.58 -17.55 3.90
N TRP A 227 3.36 -16.24 3.74
CA TRP A 227 3.81 -15.49 2.58
C TRP A 227 5.34 -15.37 2.56
N ASP A 228 5.96 -15.06 3.69
CA ASP A 228 7.40 -14.91 3.84
C ASP A 228 8.14 -16.26 3.63
N GLU A 229 7.61 -17.35 4.17
CA GLU A 229 8.16 -18.69 3.98
C GLU A 229 8.17 -19.11 2.51
N LYS A 230 7.16 -18.74 1.72
CA LYS A 230 7.13 -18.99 0.26
C LYS A 230 8.21 -18.21 -0.49
N LEU A 231 8.71 -17.13 0.08
CA LEU A 231 9.76 -16.29 -0.51
C LEU A 231 11.15 -16.62 0.05
N ASP A 232 11.26 -17.63 0.93
CA ASP A 232 12.50 -17.99 1.64
C ASP A 232 13.19 -16.75 2.23
N SER A 233 12.39 -15.89 2.86
CA SER A 233 12.87 -14.65 3.40
C SER A 233 13.03 -14.70 4.94
N SER A 234 13.69 -13.70 5.52
CA SER A 234 14.06 -13.73 6.94
C SER A 234 13.02 -13.12 7.89
N PHE A 235 11.88 -12.65 7.40
CA PHE A 235 10.90 -11.96 8.25
C PHE A 235 10.19 -12.89 9.22
N ALA A 236 9.91 -14.14 8.81
CA ALA A 236 9.23 -15.11 9.67
C ALA A 236 9.91 -15.27 11.04
N ASN A 237 11.24 -15.23 11.06
CA ASN A 237 12.03 -15.34 12.30
C ASN A 237 11.94 -14.12 13.22
N MET A 238 11.49 -12.97 12.70
CA MET A 238 11.31 -11.73 13.46
C MET A 238 9.86 -11.50 13.84
N CYS A 239 8.93 -12.33 13.34
CA CYS A 239 7.52 -12.20 13.59
C CYS A 239 7.13 -12.78 14.95
N GLU A 240 6.31 -12.06 15.69
CA GLU A 240 5.79 -12.43 17.02
C GLU A 240 4.32 -12.06 17.11
N GLU A 241 3.54 -12.90 17.78
CA GLU A 241 2.17 -12.57 18.17
C GLU A 241 2.16 -11.96 19.57
N MET A 242 1.42 -10.87 19.73
CA MET A 242 1.24 -10.21 21.02
C MET A 242 -0.18 -9.65 21.09
N SER A 243 -0.92 -9.94 22.17
CA SER A 243 -2.29 -9.42 22.28
C SER A 243 -2.35 -7.90 22.24
N SER A 244 -3.50 -7.35 21.87
CA SER A 244 -3.69 -5.89 21.84
C SER A 244 -3.45 -5.26 23.22
N GLU A 245 -3.81 -5.96 24.31
CA GLU A 245 -3.58 -5.53 25.68
C GLU A 245 -2.09 -5.47 26.00
N GLN A 246 -1.32 -6.49 25.61
CA GLN A 246 0.13 -6.52 25.80
C GLN A 246 0.83 -5.43 25.00
N ILE A 247 0.37 -5.17 23.75
CA ILE A 247 0.87 -4.06 22.92
C ILE A 247 0.63 -2.72 23.62
N GLU A 248 -0.59 -2.53 24.19
CA GLU A 248 -0.91 -1.30 24.90
C GLU A 248 -0.06 -1.12 26.16
N GLU A 249 0.07 -2.17 26.99
CA GLU A 249 0.88 -2.14 28.22
C GLU A 249 2.37 -1.86 27.92
N GLN A 250 2.93 -2.47 26.88
CA GLN A 250 4.35 -2.36 26.57
C GLN A 250 4.73 -1.08 25.86
N PHE A 251 3.88 -0.58 24.96
CA PHE A 251 4.23 0.51 24.04
C PHE A 251 3.42 1.80 24.25
N ASN A 252 2.40 1.77 25.13
CA ASN A 252 1.44 2.87 25.30
C ASN A 252 0.90 3.39 23.96
N PHE A 253 0.45 2.44 23.16
CA PHE A 253 0.18 2.58 21.74
C PHE A 253 -0.99 3.54 21.47
N GLY A 254 -2.10 3.36 22.18
CA GLY A 254 -3.32 4.16 21.99
C GLY A 254 -3.07 5.63 22.32
N GLU A 255 -2.43 5.92 23.46
CA GLU A 255 -2.13 7.29 23.88
C GLU A 255 -1.19 8.00 22.88
N LYS A 256 -0.15 7.30 22.40
CA LYS A 256 0.75 7.85 21.37
C LYS A 256 0.01 8.20 20.09
N ILE A 257 -0.90 7.35 19.65
CA ILE A 257 -1.71 7.63 18.45
C ILE A 257 -2.67 8.78 18.71
N ASP A 258 -3.40 8.76 19.81
CA ASP A 258 -4.35 9.84 20.15
C ASP A 258 -3.63 11.20 20.24
N TYR A 259 -2.41 11.24 20.76
CA TYR A 259 -1.59 12.44 20.73
C TYR A 259 -1.26 12.90 19.30
N LEU A 260 -0.88 11.96 18.40
CA LEU A 260 -0.49 12.29 17.02
C LEU A 260 -1.66 12.74 16.14
N ILE A 261 -2.87 12.22 16.38
CA ILE A 261 -4.08 12.62 15.63
C ILE A 261 -4.81 13.78 16.31
N GLY A 262 -4.29 14.26 17.44
CA GLY A 262 -4.80 15.41 18.17
C GLY A 262 -4.64 16.72 17.37
N HIS A 263 -5.15 17.79 17.98
CA HIS A 263 -5.09 19.12 17.38
C HIS A 263 -4.04 20.02 18.01
N HIS A 264 -3.42 19.58 19.11
CA HIS A 264 -2.50 20.39 19.91
C HIS A 264 -1.21 19.62 20.20
N TYR A 265 -0.08 20.21 19.82
CA TYR A 265 1.24 19.59 19.94
C TYR A 265 2.18 20.51 20.70
N SER A 266 2.75 20.02 21.80
CA SER A 266 3.78 20.73 22.54
C SER A 266 5.14 20.60 21.85
N LEU A 267 5.90 21.70 21.80
CA LEU A 267 7.23 21.72 21.22
C LEU A 267 8.30 21.66 22.33
N PRO A 268 9.46 21.03 22.10
CA PRO A 268 10.56 21.00 23.05
C PRO A 268 11.04 22.39 23.47
N SER A 269 10.84 23.42 22.64
CA SER A 269 11.14 24.81 22.91
C SER A 269 10.21 25.49 23.93
N GLY A 270 9.16 24.81 24.42
CA GLY A 270 8.12 25.35 25.30
C GLY A 270 6.98 26.06 24.56
N GLY A 271 7.00 26.06 23.23
CA GLY A 271 5.88 26.51 22.40
C GLY A 271 4.87 25.39 22.12
N ASN A 272 3.87 25.70 21.32
CA ASN A 272 2.90 24.72 20.84
C ASN A 272 2.45 25.00 19.41
N ILE A 273 1.94 23.94 18.75
CA ILE A 273 1.32 24.02 17.44
C ILE A 273 -0.12 23.54 17.59
N MET A 274 -1.06 24.29 17.02
CA MET A 274 -2.45 23.88 16.88
C MET A 274 -2.78 23.67 15.41
N ILE A 275 -3.35 22.51 15.08
CA ILE A 275 -3.74 22.14 13.71
C ILE A 275 -5.25 21.96 13.68
N GLY A 276 -5.95 22.84 12.98
CA GLY A 276 -7.39 22.78 12.78
C GLY A 276 -7.73 22.48 11.32
N LYS A 277 -8.58 21.50 11.06
CA LYS A 277 -9.06 21.17 9.73
C LYS A 277 -10.52 21.63 9.59
N THR A 278 -10.78 22.43 8.56
CA THR A 278 -12.12 22.80 8.10
C THR A 278 -12.40 22.19 6.74
N ASP A 279 -13.63 22.31 6.24
CA ASP A 279 -13.98 21.79 4.91
C ASP A 279 -13.19 22.44 3.78
N ALA A 280 -12.76 23.69 3.96
CA ALA A 280 -12.08 24.48 2.95
C ALA A 280 -10.56 24.50 3.08
N LEU A 281 -10.02 24.42 4.30
CA LEU A 281 -8.58 24.58 4.55
C LEU A 281 -8.12 23.86 5.82
N THR A 282 -6.79 23.67 5.93
CA THR A 282 -6.14 23.33 7.19
C THR A 282 -5.44 24.57 7.73
N ALA A 283 -5.85 25.03 8.92
CA ALA A 283 -5.22 26.13 9.64
C ALA A 283 -4.17 25.60 10.60
N ILE A 284 -3.02 26.23 10.62
CA ILE A 284 -1.92 25.90 11.55
C ILE A 284 -1.58 27.18 12.30
N ASP A 285 -1.75 27.13 13.62
CA ASP A 285 -1.33 28.20 14.54
C ASP A 285 -0.08 27.76 15.30
N VAL A 286 0.92 28.65 15.40
CA VAL A 286 2.19 28.37 16.08
C VAL A 286 2.39 29.41 17.18
N ASN A 287 2.37 28.93 18.43
CA ASN A 287 2.63 29.73 19.61
C ASN A 287 4.04 29.48 20.13
N THR A 288 4.84 30.51 20.26
CA THR A 288 6.24 30.41 20.74
C THR A 288 6.34 30.18 22.25
N GLY A 289 5.24 30.37 22.99
CA GLY A 289 5.16 30.17 24.44
C GLY A 289 6.21 31.02 25.20
N ALA A 290 6.85 30.36 26.15
CA ALA A 290 7.93 31.00 26.97
C ALA A 290 9.33 30.93 26.30
N ALA A 291 9.42 30.55 25.02
CA ALA A 291 10.70 30.53 24.32
C ALA A 291 11.29 31.93 24.31
N LYS A 292 12.31 32.12 25.12
CA LYS A 292 13.10 33.40 25.13
C LYS A 292 13.81 33.51 23.76
N ARG A 293 13.65 34.68 23.16
CA ARG A 293 14.44 35.08 21.98
C ARG A 293 15.93 35.06 22.28
#